data_be8ed15c2ac7f9b0732ebc2dcd032e75
#
_entry.id   be8ed15c2ac7f9b0732ebc2dcd032e75
#
_cell.length_a   1.000
_cell.length_b   1.000
_cell.length_c   1.000
_cell.angle_alpha   90.00
_cell.angle_beta   90.00
_cell.angle_gamma   90.00
#
_symmetry.space_group_name_H-M   'P 1'
#
loop_
_entity.id
_entity.type
_entity.pdbx_description
1 polymer ?
#
loop_
_entity_poly.entity_id
_entity_poly.type
_entity_poly.pdbx_seq_one_letter_code
_entity_poly.pdbx_strand_id
1 'polypeptide(L)'
;MTQSIAFSIAPGGWLGLLGGGQLGRMFCHAAQSLGYKVAVLDPAAECPAGMVADLHIQAAYDDEAGLERLASTCQAVTTEFENVPAASLRALATRCRVSPAADAVAIVQDRISEKSFIAGQGITVAPHAAIRSEADLHAAPDALFPGILKVARLGYDGKGQARIDTREAALAAFAEFGGVACVLEALMPLDYEISVVIARGFDGASVVFPVARNVHRDGILAVSTAAPVKQDAAHAERQARATEAAQAIAQGLGYHGVLCVEFFVLQDGSLIVNEIAPRPHNSGHYTMDACVTSQFEQQARAMAGLPLGSTDLLAPAVMLNILGDIWYPSATGDAQREPDWAAALAVPTAKLHLYGKREARRGRKMGHVTIVAASLREAQADACLLYTSPSPRDQRGS
;
A
#
# COMPACT_ATOMS: atom_id res chain seq x y z
N MET A 1 -31.58 23.71 15.32
CA MET A 1 -30.40 23.02 14.73
C MET A 1 -30.65 21.53 14.85
N THR A 2 -31.19 20.91 13.83
CA THR A 2 -31.35 19.45 13.74
C THR A 2 -29.94 18.85 13.63
N GLN A 3 -29.43 18.22 14.68
CA GLN A 3 -28.26 17.35 14.60
C GLN A 3 -28.60 16.28 13.56
N SER A 4 -27.95 16.34 12.41
CA SER A 4 -27.88 15.22 11.49
C SER A 4 -27.32 14.07 12.31
N ILE A 5 -28.11 13.02 12.54
CA ILE A 5 -27.63 11.79 13.16
C ILE A 5 -26.52 11.29 12.22
N ALA A 6 -25.28 11.39 12.69
CA ALA A 6 -24.13 10.93 11.91
C ALA A 6 -24.34 9.44 11.64
N PHE A 7 -24.28 9.03 10.38
CA PHE A 7 -24.38 7.63 9.99
C PHE A 7 -23.29 6.84 10.69
N SER A 8 -23.65 5.86 11.47
CA SER A 8 -22.71 4.90 12.06
C SER A 8 -23.29 3.48 11.96
N ILE A 9 -22.42 2.53 11.72
CA ILE A 9 -22.74 1.10 11.72
C ILE A 9 -22.42 0.58 13.13
N ALA A 10 -23.41 0.03 13.81
CA ALA A 10 -23.21 -0.58 15.12
C ALA A 10 -22.43 -1.92 15.00
N PRO A 11 -21.69 -2.34 16.05
CA PRO A 11 -21.12 -3.68 16.14
C PRO A 11 -22.18 -4.77 15.86
N GLY A 12 -21.81 -5.85 15.18
CA GLY A 12 -22.71 -6.85 14.60
C GLY A 12 -23.14 -6.53 13.17
N GLY A 13 -22.98 -5.29 12.70
CA GLY A 13 -23.18 -4.90 11.31
C GLY A 13 -22.14 -5.49 10.35
N TRP A 14 -22.41 -5.39 9.04
CA TRP A 14 -21.59 -5.99 8.00
C TRP A 14 -20.78 -4.93 7.25
N LEU A 15 -19.49 -5.19 7.11
CA LEU A 15 -18.56 -4.46 6.23
C LEU A 15 -18.19 -5.35 5.05
N GLY A 16 -18.18 -4.77 3.85
CA GLY A 16 -17.86 -5.47 2.62
C GLY A 16 -16.46 -5.15 2.12
N LEU A 17 -15.85 -6.10 1.42
CA LEU A 17 -14.52 -5.97 0.85
C LEU A 17 -14.49 -6.54 -0.56
N LEU A 18 -14.01 -5.76 -1.52
CA LEU A 18 -13.62 -6.22 -2.86
C LEU A 18 -12.13 -6.54 -2.86
N GLY A 19 -11.81 -7.82 -3.11
CA GLY A 19 -10.46 -8.36 -3.08
C GLY A 19 -10.19 -9.21 -1.84
N GLY A 20 -9.57 -10.36 -2.08
CA GLY A 20 -9.33 -11.42 -1.09
C GLY A 20 -7.88 -11.57 -0.66
N GLY A 21 -7.00 -10.60 -0.93
CA GLY A 21 -5.58 -10.69 -0.64
C GLY A 21 -5.21 -10.46 0.82
N GLN A 22 -3.92 -10.18 1.05
CA GLN A 22 -3.39 -10.01 2.42
C GLN A 22 -3.91 -8.77 3.14
N LEU A 23 -4.12 -7.66 2.42
CA LEU A 23 -4.63 -6.44 3.04
C LEU A 23 -6.07 -6.67 3.51
N GLY A 24 -6.85 -7.37 2.70
CA GLY A 24 -8.20 -7.81 3.06
C GLY A 24 -8.23 -8.72 4.28
N ARG A 25 -7.28 -9.68 4.40
CA ARG A 25 -7.17 -10.53 5.57
C ARG A 25 -6.90 -9.72 6.84
N MET A 26 -5.95 -8.77 6.80
CA MET A 26 -5.65 -7.91 7.95
C MET A 26 -6.81 -6.97 8.29
N PHE A 27 -7.53 -6.49 7.27
CA PHE A 27 -8.77 -5.73 7.47
C PHE A 27 -9.86 -6.56 8.16
N CYS A 28 -10.07 -7.84 7.74
CA CYS A 28 -11.02 -8.73 8.39
C CYS A 28 -10.72 -8.85 9.89
N HIS A 29 -9.47 -9.13 10.25
CA HIS A 29 -9.08 -9.24 11.66
C HIS A 29 -9.36 -7.96 12.45
N ALA A 30 -9.03 -6.78 11.90
CA ALA A 30 -9.29 -5.50 12.56
C ALA A 30 -10.78 -5.22 12.71
N ALA A 31 -11.57 -5.43 11.66
CA ALA A 31 -13.02 -5.22 11.69
C ALA A 31 -13.74 -6.18 12.66
N GLN A 32 -13.36 -7.45 12.63
CA GLN A 32 -13.91 -8.47 13.55
C GLN A 32 -13.54 -8.19 15.00
N SER A 33 -12.34 -7.64 15.27
CA SER A 33 -11.96 -7.20 16.63
C SER A 33 -12.83 -6.07 17.16
N LEU A 34 -13.41 -5.24 16.28
CA LEU A 34 -14.40 -4.22 16.61
C LEU A 34 -15.85 -4.77 16.65
N GLY A 35 -16.04 -6.08 16.47
CA GLY A 35 -17.34 -6.74 16.50
C GLY A 35 -18.13 -6.68 15.19
N TYR A 36 -17.52 -6.26 14.07
CA TYR A 36 -18.17 -6.31 12.74
C TYR A 36 -18.04 -7.68 12.09
N LYS A 37 -19.02 -8.01 11.26
CA LYS A 37 -18.92 -9.12 10.30
C LYS A 37 -18.35 -8.61 8.98
N VAL A 38 -17.59 -9.47 8.30
CA VAL A 38 -16.97 -9.11 7.02
C VAL A 38 -17.40 -10.05 5.92
N ALA A 39 -17.90 -9.48 4.81
CA ALA A 39 -18.14 -10.18 3.56
C ALA A 39 -17.07 -9.81 2.54
N VAL A 40 -16.42 -10.82 1.96
CA VAL A 40 -15.37 -10.65 0.94
C VAL A 40 -15.89 -11.13 -0.40
N LEU A 41 -15.72 -10.34 -1.46
CA LEU A 41 -15.93 -10.74 -2.84
C LEU A 41 -14.58 -10.88 -3.53
N ASP A 42 -14.27 -12.10 -3.98
CA ASP A 42 -13.03 -12.41 -4.70
C ASP A 42 -13.25 -13.61 -5.64
N PRO A 43 -12.72 -13.61 -6.89
CA PRO A 43 -12.90 -14.69 -7.83
C PRO A 43 -12.19 -16.00 -7.44
N ALA A 44 -11.12 -15.93 -6.62
CA ALA A 44 -10.41 -17.12 -6.19
C ALA A 44 -11.21 -17.88 -5.15
N ALA A 45 -11.41 -19.18 -5.34
CA ALA A 45 -12.11 -20.04 -4.39
C ALA A 45 -11.45 -20.04 -3.00
N GLU A 46 -10.13 -19.89 -2.97
CA GLU A 46 -9.34 -19.79 -1.75
C GLU A 46 -8.45 -18.54 -1.82
N CYS A 47 -8.73 -17.58 -0.97
CA CYS A 47 -7.96 -16.35 -0.87
C CYS A 47 -7.72 -15.98 0.60
N PRO A 48 -6.63 -15.28 0.92
CA PRO A 48 -6.25 -14.93 2.29
C PRO A 48 -7.35 -14.30 3.14
N ALA A 49 -8.13 -13.37 2.59
CA ALA A 49 -9.24 -12.74 3.30
C ALA A 49 -10.47 -13.65 3.37
N GLY A 50 -10.81 -14.36 2.29
CA GLY A 50 -11.95 -15.28 2.26
C GLY A 50 -11.86 -16.40 3.30
N MET A 51 -10.65 -16.84 3.64
CA MET A 51 -10.41 -17.86 4.69
C MET A 51 -10.74 -17.39 6.11
N VAL A 52 -10.86 -16.08 6.35
CA VAL A 52 -11.10 -15.50 7.68
C VAL A 52 -12.34 -14.63 7.74
N ALA A 53 -12.97 -14.37 6.59
CA ALA A 53 -14.21 -13.62 6.49
C ALA A 53 -15.39 -14.41 7.02
N ASP A 54 -16.47 -13.72 7.47
CA ASP A 54 -17.73 -14.34 7.86
C ASP A 54 -18.55 -14.80 6.65
N LEU A 55 -18.30 -14.19 5.48
CA LEU A 55 -18.90 -14.58 4.21
C LEU A 55 -17.90 -14.38 3.07
N HIS A 56 -17.67 -15.42 2.26
CA HIS A 56 -16.94 -15.30 1.00
C HIS A 56 -17.93 -15.43 -0.18
N ILE A 57 -17.95 -14.42 -1.03
CA ILE A 57 -18.71 -14.39 -2.28
C ILE A 57 -17.71 -14.64 -3.40
N GLN A 58 -17.70 -15.85 -3.94
CA GLN A 58 -16.82 -16.21 -5.05
C GLN A 58 -17.43 -15.69 -6.36
N ALA A 59 -16.94 -14.54 -6.83
CA ALA A 59 -17.41 -13.90 -8.06
C ALA A 59 -16.32 -12.96 -8.61
N ALA A 60 -16.38 -12.65 -9.91
CA ALA A 60 -15.55 -11.59 -10.51
C ALA A 60 -15.93 -10.22 -9.93
N TYR A 61 -14.98 -9.26 -9.97
CA TYR A 61 -15.19 -7.93 -9.38
C TYR A 61 -16.22 -7.08 -10.12
N ASP A 62 -16.62 -7.48 -11.31
CA ASP A 62 -17.66 -6.87 -12.17
C ASP A 62 -18.90 -7.74 -12.33
N ASP A 63 -19.00 -8.88 -11.62
CA ASP A 63 -20.17 -9.74 -11.62
C ASP A 63 -21.36 -9.06 -10.92
N GLU A 64 -22.42 -8.78 -11.67
CA GLU A 64 -23.58 -8.05 -11.17
C GLU A 64 -24.26 -8.76 -9.99
N ALA A 65 -24.38 -10.09 -10.03
CA ALA A 65 -25.03 -10.87 -8.97
C ALA A 65 -24.16 -10.90 -7.70
N GLY A 66 -22.84 -11.00 -7.84
CA GLY A 66 -21.88 -10.90 -6.74
C GLY A 66 -21.91 -9.52 -6.07
N LEU A 67 -21.89 -8.45 -6.86
CA LEU A 67 -22.01 -7.07 -6.39
C LEU A 67 -23.35 -6.81 -5.69
N GLU A 68 -24.46 -7.29 -6.26
CA GLU A 68 -25.78 -7.21 -5.64
C GLU A 68 -25.81 -7.90 -4.28
N ARG A 69 -25.27 -9.12 -4.20
CA ARG A 69 -25.20 -9.88 -2.95
C ARG A 69 -24.35 -9.15 -1.91
N LEU A 70 -23.21 -8.58 -2.32
CA LEU A 70 -22.34 -7.80 -1.42
C LEU A 70 -23.08 -6.57 -0.90
N ALA A 71 -23.72 -5.79 -1.79
CA ALA A 71 -24.44 -4.56 -1.44
C ALA A 71 -25.68 -4.82 -0.57
N SER A 72 -26.40 -5.93 -0.78
CA SER A 72 -27.55 -6.29 0.04
C SER A 72 -27.17 -6.82 1.43
N THR A 73 -25.93 -7.32 1.59
CA THR A 73 -25.41 -7.81 2.87
C THR A 73 -24.78 -6.70 3.70
N CYS A 74 -24.01 -5.79 3.06
CA CYS A 74 -23.12 -4.88 3.73
C CYS A 74 -23.63 -3.44 3.75
N GLN A 75 -23.48 -2.74 4.87
CA GLN A 75 -23.81 -1.32 5.02
C GLN A 75 -22.71 -0.39 4.44
N ALA A 76 -21.47 -0.87 4.41
CA ALA A 76 -20.35 -0.17 3.79
C ALA A 76 -19.41 -1.17 3.11
N VAL A 77 -18.80 -0.76 2.00
CA VAL A 77 -17.88 -1.59 1.20
C VAL A 77 -16.58 -0.84 0.95
N THR A 78 -15.47 -1.56 1.01
CA THR A 78 -14.13 -1.07 0.63
C THR A 78 -13.46 -1.99 -0.39
N THR A 79 -12.28 -1.60 -0.84
CA THR A 79 -11.41 -2.43 -1.69
C THR A 79 -10.05 -2.62 -1.02
N GLU A 80 -9.41 -3.76 -1.28
CA GLU A 80 -8.08 -4.05 -0.76
C GLU A 80 -6.95 -3.72 -1.75
N PHE A 81 -7.28 -3.48 -3.02
CA PHE A 81 -6.30 -3.16 -4.04
C PHE A 81 -6.86 -2.18 -5.07
N GLU A 82 -5.98 -1.46 -5.74
CA GLU A 82 -6.31 -0.34 -6.62
C GLU A 82 -6.97 -0.75 -7.94
N ASN A 83 -6.84 -2.00 -8.39
CA ASN A 83 -7.29 -2.42 -9.72
C ASN A 83 -8.74 -2.97 -9.76
N VAL A 84 -9.51 -2.81 -8.69
CA VAL A 84 -10.97 -3.07 -8.74
C VAL A 84 -11.61 -2.08 -9.73
N PRO A 85 -12.45 -2.54 -10.67
CA PRO A 85 -13.08 -1.63 -11.63
C PRO A 85 -13.85 -0.50 -10.94
N ALA A 86 -13.54 0.75 -11.27
CA ALA A 86 -14.26 1.90 -10.70
C ALA A 86 -15.77 1.84 -11.00
N ALA A 87 -16.18 1.19 -12.08
CA ALA A 87 -17.58 0.94 -12.40
C ALA A 87 -18.28 0.09 -11.33
N SER A 88 -17.61 -0.94 -10.81
CA SER A 88 -18.14 -1.78 -9.73
C SER A 88 -18.34 -0.98 -8.43
N LEU A 89 -17.39 -0.09 -8.11
CA LEU A 89 -17.53 0.82 -6.95
C LEU A 89 -18.69 1.81 -7.15
N ARG A 90 -18.91 2.32 -8.37
CA ARG A 90 -20.07 3.17 -8.68
C ARG A 90 -21.38 2.41 -8.54
N ALA A 91 -21.46 1.17 -9.01
CA ALA A 91 -22.65 0.34 -8.86
C ALA A 91 -22.97 0.10 -7.37
N LEU A 92 -21.97 -0.25 -6.56
CA LEU A 92 -22.13 -0.42 -5.11
C LEU A 92 -22.57 0.86 -4.42
N ALA A 93 -22.03 2.02 -4.82
CA ALA A 93 -22.34 3.33 -4.22
C ALA A 93 -23.80 3.75 -4.39
N THR A 94 -24.55 3.15 -5.28
CA THR A 94 -26.02 3.38 -5.42
C THR A 94 -26.84 2.72 -4.32
N ARG A 95 -26.23 1.81 -3.53
CA ARG A 95 -26.94 0.95 -2.55
C ARG A 95 -26.35 0.98 -1.15
N CYS A 96 -25.05 1.14 -1.03
CA CYS A 96 -24.36 1.18 0.25
C CYS A 96 -23.24 2.23 0.24
N ARG A 97 -22.69 2.54 1.41
CA ARG A 97 -21.53 3.42 1.51
C ARG A 97 -20.32 2.74 0.90
N VAL A 98 -19.54 3.47 0.09
CA VAL A 98 -18.31 2.97 -0.53
C VAL A 98 -17.13 3.86 -0.10
N SER A 99 -16.04 3.22 0.29
CA SER A 99 -14.81 3.86 0.76
C SER A 99 -13.59 3.07 0.24
N PRO A 100 -12.76 3.65 -0.63
CA PRO A 100 -12.83 5.00 -1.21
C PRO A 100 -13.91 5.15 -2.28
N ALA A 101 -14.23 6.41 -2.61
CA ALA A 101 -15.14 6.73 -3.71
C ALA A 101 -14.57 6.28 -5.05
N ALA A 102 -15.45 5.85 -5.97
CA ALA A 102 -15.06 5.34 -7.27
C ALA A 102 -14.23 6.32 -8.11
N ASP A 103 -14.52 7.63 -8.01
CA ASP A 103 -13.80 8.64 -8.77
C ASP A 103 -12.38 8.86 -8.25
N ALA A 104 -12.16 8.77 -6.94
CA ALA A 104 -10.82 8.78 -6.35
C ALA A 104 -10.00 7.58 -6.83
N VAL A 105 -10.60 6.39 -6.86
CA VAL A 105 -9.94 5.17 -7.38
C VAL A 105 -9.65 5.31 -8.88
N ALA A 106 -10.59 5.84 -9.68
CA ALA A 106 -10.41 6.02 -11.12
C ALA A 106 -9.23 6.95 -11.45
N ILE A 107 -9.00 8.01 -10.65
CA ILE A 107 -7.86 8.91 -10.82
C ILE A 107 -6.56 8.15 -10.55
N VAL A 108 -6.48 7.43 -9.44
CA VAL A 108 -5.24 6.76 -8.99
C VAL A 108 -4.91 5.52 -9.82
N GLN A 109 -5.91 4.86 -10.42
CA GLN A 109 -5.69 3.72 -11.32
C GLN A 109 -4.92 4.05 -12.60
N ASP A 110 -4.78 5.32 -12.95
CA ASP A 110 -4.14 5.77 -14.17
C ASP A 110 -3.04 6.78 -13.84
N ARG A 111 -1.77 6.40 -14.00
CA ARG A 111 -0.60 7.24 -13.64
C ARG A 111 -0.59 8.61 -14.33
N ILE A 112 -1.18 8.72 -15.54
CA ILE A 112 -1.28 10.01 -16.24
C ILE A 112 -2.27 10.91 -15.48
N SER A 113 -3.43 10.37 -15.14
CA SER A 113 -4.47 11.07 -14.39
C SER A 113 -4.02 11.41 -12.97
N GLU A 114 -3.36 10.47 -12.29
CA GLU A 114 -2.82 10.63 -10.95
C GLU A 114 -1.80 11.80 -10.90
N LYS A 115 -0.80 11.78 -11.78
CA LYS A 115 0.21 12.86 -11.85
C LYS A 115 -0.39 14.21 -12.21
N SER A 116 -1.33 14.23 -13.15
CA SER A 116 -2.06 15.46 -13.52
C SER A 116 -2.87 16.01 -12.33
N PHE A 117 -3.52 15.12 -11.57
CA PHE A 117 -4.25 15.48 -10.35
C PHE A 117 -3.31 16.06 -9.29
N ILE A 118 -2.20 15.38 -8.98
CA ILE A 118 -1.22 15.82 -7.96
C ILE A 118 -0.64 17.17 -8.33
N ALA A 119 -0.21 17.35 -9.59
CA ALA A 119 0.31 18.62 -10.08
C ALA A 119 -0.76 19.74 -10.04
N GLY A 120 -2.02 19.41 -10.33
CA GLY A 120 -3.16 20.33 -10.20
C GLY A 120 -3.44 20.81 -8.78
N GLN A 121 -2.99 20.06 -7.76
CA GLN A 121 -3.01 20.48 -6.36
C GLN A 121 -1.81 21.36 -5.97
N GLY A 122 -0.92 21.71 -6.91
CA GLY A 122 0.30 22.47 -6.64
C GLY A 122 1.41 21.64 -5.96
N ILE A 123 1.28 20.30 -5.96
CA ILE A 123 2.24 19.39 -5.34
C ILE A 123 3.23 18.88 -6.41
N THR A 124 4.51 18.87 -6.07
CA THR A 124 5.58 18.51 -6.99
C THR A 124 5.60 17.01 -7.28
N VAL A 125 5.66 16.65 -8.54
CA VAL A 125 5.92 15.29 -9.06
C VAL A 125 7.17 15.31 -9.94
N ALA A 126 7.73 14.15 -10.27
CA ALA A 126 8.83 14.07 -11.24
C ALA A 126 8.40 14.70 -12.58
N PRO A 127 9.29 15.43 -13.28
CA PRO A 127 9.04 15.87 -14.65
C PRO A 127 8.63 14.67 -15.51
N HIS A 128 7.54 14.78 -16.25
CA HIS A 128 6.99 13.64 -16.98
C HIS A 128 6.26 14.05 -18.26
N ALA A 129 6.04 13.07 -19.12
CA ALA A 129 5.19 13.18 -20.29
C ALA A 129 4.24 11.97 -20.39
N ALA A 130 3.00 12.23 -20.81
CA ALA A 130 2.06 11.18 -21.17
C ALA A 130 2.42 10.62 -22.54
N ILE A 131 2.57 9.32 -22.66
CA ILE A 131 2.95 8.60 -23.87
C ILE A 131 1.80 7.69 -24.27
N ARG A 132 1.11 8.02 -25.34
CA ARG A 132 -0.01 7.24 -25.89
C ARG A 132 0.32 6.68 -27.29
N SER A 133 1.43 7.15 -27.89
CA SER A 133 1.87 6.79 -29.21
C SER A 133 3.39 6.96 -29.34
N GLU A 134 3.99 6.39 -30.38
CA GLU A 134 5.39 6.65 -30.73
C GLU A 134 5.64 8.14 -31.05
N ALA A 135 4.65 8.84 -31.61
CA ALA A 135 4.75 10.28 -31.88
C ALA A 135 4.94 11.08 -30.58
N ASP A 136 4.30 10.68 -29.48
CA ASP A 136 4.49 11.31 -28.16
C ASP A 136 5.93 11.12 -27.66
N LEU A 137 6.53 9.93 -27.89
CA LEU A 137 7.93 9.68 -27.55
C LEU A 137 8.89 10.53 -28.40
N HIS A 138 8.59 10.70 -29.68
CA HIS A 138 9.38 11.59 -30.56
C HIS A 138 9.29 13.05 -30.12
N ALA A 139 8.14 13.48 -29.61
CA ALA A 139 7.90 14.85 -29.13
C ALA A 139 8.33 15.07 -27.65
N ALA A 140 8.65 14.01 -26.92
CA ALA A 140 9.01 14.12 -25.51
C ALA A 140 10.29 14.98 -25.32
N PRO A 141 10.34 15.88 -24.33
CA PRO A 141 11.52 16.69 -24.05
C PRO A 141 12.76 15.84 -23.74
N ASP A 142 13.92 16.25 -24.26
CA ASP A 142 15.21 15.58 -23.99
C ASP A 142 15.57 15.55 -22.49
N ALA A 143 15.09 16.52 -21.72
CA ALA A 143 15.26 16.58 -20.27
C ALA A 143 14.59 15.42 -19.50
N LEU A 144 13.77 14.61 -20.13
CA LEU A 144 13.20 13.40 -19.55
C LEU A 144 14.12 12.18 -19.69
N PHE A 145 15.26 12.31 -20.34
CA PHE A 145 16.25 11.26 -20.50
C PHE A 145 17.56 11.59 -19.76
N PRO A 146 18.15 10.63 -18.97
CA PRO A 146 17.60 9.32 -18.70
C PRO A 146 16.30 9.37 -17.89
N GLY A 147 15.43 8.38 -18.10
CA GLY A 147 14.10 8.33 -17.50
C GLY A 147 13.63 6.94 -17.15
N ILE A 148 12.38 6.85 -16.70
CA ILE A 148 11.67 5.60 -16.47
C ILE A 148 10.36 5.64 -17.25
N LEU A 149 10.16 4.71 -18.17
CA LEU A 149 8.89 4.49 -18.86
C LEU A 149 8.06 3.51 -18.05
N LYS A 150 6.86 3.92 -17.64
CA LYS A 150 5.93 3.11 -16.83
C LYS A 150 4.61 2.96 -17.56
N VAL A 151 4.04 1.75 -17.61
CA VAL A 151 2.65 1.58 -18.09
C VAL A 151 1.71 2.41 -17.23
N ALA A 152 0.72 3.06 -17.84
CA ALA A 152 -0.20 3.95 -17.13
C ALA A 152 -1.12 3.19 -16.18
N ARG A 153 -1.43 1.92 -16.47
CA ARG A 153 -2.35 1.09 -15.69
C ARG A 153 -1.77 -0.29 -15.43
N LEU A 154 -2.19 -0.92 -14.33
CA LEU A 154 -1.87 -2.31 -13.98
C LEU A 154 -0.38 -2.60 -13.71
N GLY A 155 0.48 -1.58 -13.60
CA GLY A 155 1.86 -1.73 -13.15
C GLY A 155 1.94 -1.82 -11.61
N TYR A 156 2.72 -2.77 -11.07
CA TYR A 156 2.93 -2.94 -9.63
C TYR A 156 4.26 -3.62 -9.34
N ASP A 157 4.84 -3.39 -8.15
CA ASP A 157 6.06 -4.04 -7.67
C ASP A 157 7.18 -4.10 -8.75
N GLY A 158 7.44 -2.98 -9.44
CA GLY A 158 8.45 -2.87 -10.50
C GLY A 158 8.06 -3.46 -11.85
N LYS A 159 6.91 -4.11 -11.98
CA LYS A 159 6.42 -4.64 -13.26
C LYS A 159 5.80 -3.54 -14.12
N GLY A 160 5.97 -3.67 -15.43
CA GLY A 160 5.46 -2.68 -16.38
C GLY A 160 6.24 -1.36 -16.33
N GLN A 161 7.54 -1.40 -15.99
CA GLN A 161 8.44 -0.25 -16.06
C GLN A 161 9.79 -0.63 -16.66
N ALA A 162 10.41 0.31 -17.33
CA ALA A 162 11.74 0.16 -17.92
C ALA A 162 12.56 1.43 -17.69
N ARG A 163 13.83 1.26 -17.27
CA ARG A 163 14.79 2.36 -17.24
C ARG A 163 15.26 2.64 -18.67
N ILE A 164 15.22 3.89 -19.05
CA ILE A 164 15.42 4.37 -20.40
C ILE A 164 16.52 5.41 -20.40
N ASP A 165 17.61 5.15 -21.11
CA ASP A 165 18.71 6.12 -21.23
C ASP A 165 18.57 6.98 -22.50
N THR A 166 17.90 6.49 -23.55
CA THR A 166 17.71 7.19 -24.82
C THR A 166 16.28 7.09 -25.35
N ARG A 167 15.94 7.92 -26.30
CA ARG A 167 14.64 7.90 -26.96
C ARG A 167 14.40 6.61 -27.74
N GLU A 168 15.44 6.05 -28.38
CA GLU A 168 15.38 4.78 -29.10
C GLU A 168 15.08 3.63 -28.13
N ALA A 169 15.68 3.63 -26.95
CA ALA A 169 15.39 2.65 -25.91
C ALA A 169 13.93 2.79 -25.41
N ALA A 170 13.40 4.04 -25.32
CA ALA A 170 12.01 4.28 -24.96
C ALA A 170 11.04 3.73 -26.00
N LEU A 171 11.31 3.88 -27.31
CA LEU A 171 10.52 3.32 -28.40
C LEU A 171 10.50 1.79 -28.35
N ALA A 172 11.65 1.16 -28.09
CA ALA A 172 11.75 -0.29 -27.94
C ALA A 172 10.93 -0.80 -26.76
N ALA A 173 11.06 -0.15 -25.59
CA ALA A 173 10.30 -0.51 -24.39
C ALA A 173 8.78 -0.28 -24.54
N PHE A 174 8.38 0.79 -25.22
CA PHE A 174 6.98 1.06 -25.54
C PHE A 174 6.38 -0.05 -26.41
N ALA A 175 7.12 -0.50 -27.42
CA ALA A 175 6.72 -1.66 -28.24
C ALA A 175 6.63 -2.96 -27.43
N GLU A 176 7.59 -3.23 -26.52
CA GLU A 176 7.54 -4.38 -25.59
C GLU A 176 6.31 -4.34 -24.70
N PHE A 177 5.89 -3.15 -24.26
CA PHE A 177 4.66 -2.97 -23.47
C PHE A 177 3.39 -3.08 -24.31
N GLY A 178 3.51 -3.42 -25.60
CA GLY A 178 2.36 -3.58 -26.51
C GLY A 178 1.74 -2.28 -26.96
N GLY A 179 2.45 -1.16 -26.91
CA GLY A 179 1.94 0.15 -27.32
C GLY A 179 0.83 0.72 -26.42
N VAL A 180 0.70 0.20 -25.19
CA VAL A 180 -0.30 0.73 -24.24
C VAL A 180 0.13 2.08 -23.69
N ALA A 181 -0.84 2.89 -23.22
CA ALA A 181 -0.55 4.18 -22.62
C ALA A 181 0.49 4.06 -21.49
N CYS A 182 1.48 4.94 -21.49
CA CYS A 182 2.58 5.00 -20.55
C CYS A 182 2.78 6.44 -20.02
N VAL A 183 3.54 6.54 -18.94
CA VAL A 183 4.17 7.79 -18.48
C VAL A 183 5.68 7.64 -18.59
N LEU A 184 6.34 8.60 -19.24
CA LEU A 184 7.80 8.75 -19.20
C LEU A 184 8.14 9.78 -18.13
N GLU A 185 8.87 9.35 -17.09
CA GLU A 185 9.32 10.19 -15.99
C GLU A 185 10.83 10.39 -16.06
N ALA A 186 11.32 11.61 -15.82
CA ALA A 186 12.75 11.85 -15.65
C ALA A 186 13.31 11.02 -14.50
N LEU A 187 14.51 10.47 -14.67
CA LEU A 187 15.20 9.78 -13.58
C LEU A 187 15.70 10.82 -12.56
N MET A 188 15.13 10.78 -11.35
CA MET A 188 15.45 11.73 -10.31
C MET A 188 16.66 11.27 -9.46
N PRO A 189 17.49 12.20 -8.95
CA PRO A 189 18.61 11.88 -8.07
C PRO A 189 18.11 11.54 -6.66
N LEU A 190 17.56 10.31 -6.52
CA LEU A 190 16.98 9.80 -5.28
C LEU A 190 18.05 9.65 -4.18
N ASP A 191 17.72 10.12 -2.96
CA ASP A 191 18.46 9.81 -1.73
C ASP A 191 17.77 8.67 -0.98
N TYR A 192 16.49 8.84 -0.62
CA TYR A 192 15.68 7.78 0.01
C TYR A 192 14.19 8.01 -0.22
N GLU A 193 13.40 7.01 0.17
CA GLU A 193 11.95 7.01 0.03
C GLU A 193 11.27 7.13 1.38
N ILE A 194 10.15 7.86 1.43
CA ILE A 194 9.25 7.91 2.59
C ILE A 194 7.82 7.67 2.16
N SER A 195 6.98 7.27 3.09
CA SER A 195 5.55 7.17 2.88
C SER A 195 4.77 7.76 4.05
N VAL A 196 3.64 8.36 3.70
CA VAL A 196 2.67 8.93 4.65
C VAL A 196 1.36 8.17 4.51
N VAL A 197 0.98 7.45 5.55
CA VAL A 197 -0.34 6.83 5.66
C VAL A 197 -1.28 7.79 6.38
N ILE A 198 -2.44 8.05 5.78
CA ILE A 198 -3.47 8.93 6.31
C ILE A 198 -4.82 8.21 6.32
N ALA A 199 -5.59 8.39 7.37
CA ALA A 199 -7.00 8.01 7.41
C ALA A 199 -7.88 9.26 7.44
N ARG A 200 -8.98 9.24 6.68
CA ARG A 200 -9.95 10.33 6.63
C ARG A 200 -11.37 9.79 6.77
N GLY A 201 -12.11 10.33 7.74
CA GLY A 201 -13.52 10.01 8.00
C GLY A 201 -14.47 10.70 7.02
N PHE A 202 -15.71 10.26 6.99
CA PHE A 202 -16.78 10.89 6.21
C PHE A 202 -17.20 12.25 6.76
N ASP A 203 -16.85 12.57 7.99
CA ASP A 203 -16.99 13.89 8.62
C ASP A 203 -15.90 14.88 8.19
N GLY A 204 -14.92 14.43 7.42
CA GLY A 204 -13.79 15.21 6.95
C GLY A 204 -12.62 15.26 7.93
N ALA A 205 -12.76 14.72 9.14
CA ALA A 205 -11.64 14.59 10.07
C ALA A 205 -10.56 13.65 9.48
N SER A 206 -9.29 13.96 9.72
CA SER A 206 -8.18 13.14 9.27
C SER A 206 -7.13 12.96 10.36
N VAL A 207 -6.47 11.81 10.36
CA VAL A 207 -5.33 11.49 11.19
C VAL A 207 -4.20 10.92 10.33
N VAL A 208 -2.96 11.29 10.65
CA VAL A 208 -1.79 10.89 9.89
C VAL A 208 -0.89 10.04 10.77
N PHE A 209 -0.45 8.92 10.23
CA PHE A 209 0.50 8.05 10.90
C PHE A 209 1.93 8.62 10.86
N PRO A 210 2.80 8.22 11.77
CA PRO A 210 4.22 8.56 11.70
C PRO A 210 4.80 8.21 10.34
N VAL A 211 5.56 9.14 9.77
CA VAL A 211 6.17 8.97 8.44
C VAL A 211 7.15 7.79 8.48
N ALA A 212 6.97 6.84 7.56
CA ALA A 212 7.86 5.70 7.43
C ALA A 212 8.96 5.98 6.39
N ARG A 213 10.23 5.67 6.73
CA ARG A 213 11.33 5.59 5.77
C ARG A 213 11.37 4.19 5.17
N ASN A 214 11.43 4.12 3.85
CA ASN A 214 11.32 2.88 3.09
C ASN A 214 12.62 2.54 2.37
N VAL A 215 12.87 1.24 2.26
CA VAL A 215 13.96 0.68 1.45
C VAL A 215 13.34 -0.35 0.51
N HIS A 216 13.49 -0.11 -0.79
CA HIS A 216 13.11 -1.06 -1.82
C HIS A 216 14.34 -1.86 -2.30
N ARG A 217 14.11 -3.11 -2.68
CA ARG A 217 15.08 -3.99 -3.36
C ARG A 217 14.40 -4.59 -4.57
N ASP A 218 14.98 -4.41 -5.73
CA ASP A 218 14.43 -4.89 -7.00
C ASP A 218 12.97 -4.45 -7.23
N GLY A 219 12.65 -3.21 -6.82
CA GLY A 219 11.31 -2.61 -6.94
C GLY A 219 10.28 -3.11 -5.92
N ILE A 220 10.67 -3.96 -4.97
CA ILE A 220 9.79 -4.49 -3.92
C ILE A 220 10.18 -3.87 -2.57
N LEU A 221 9.20 -3.36 -1.82
CA LEU A 221 9.43 -2.85 -0.47
C LEU A 221 10.01 -3.97 0.42
N ALA A 222 11.22 -3.75 0.92
CA ALA A 222 11.92 -4.69 1.79
C ALA A 222 11.79 -4.30 3.27
N VAL A 223 12.01 -3.03 3.59
CA VAL A 223 12.05 -2.51 4.97
C VAL A 223 11.28 -1.21 5.07
N SER A 224 10.48 -1.04 6.11
CA SER A 224 9.92 0.25 6.54
C SER A 224 10.34 0.53 7.98
N THR A 225 10.76 1.76 8.24
CA THR A 225 11.21 2.21 9.57
C THR A 225 10.37 3.38 10.02
N ALA A 226 9.76 3.27 11.18
CA ALA A 226 9.02 4.34 11.84
C ALA A 226 9.62 4.63 13.22
N ALA A 227 9.96 5.89 13.47
CA ALA A 227 10.52 6.33 14.73
C ALA A 227 10.11 7.78 15.01
N PRO A 228 10.10 8.21 16.29
CA PRO A 228 9.92 9.61 16.63
C PRO A 228 10.96 10.49 15.93
N VAL A 229 10.52 11.65 15.47
CA VAL A 229 11.41 12.62 14.82
C VAL A 229 12.51 13.02 15.82
N LYS A 230 13.77 12.75 15.49
CA LYS A 230 14.90 13.27 16.25
C LYS A 230 15.02 14.78 15.99
N GLN A 231 15.76 15.50 16.83
CA GLN A 231 15.94 16.97 16.84
C GLN A 231 16.67 17.55 15.58
N ASP A 232 16.55 16.87 14.44
CA ASP A 232 16.99 17.39 13.15
C ASP A 232 15.86 18.20 12.51
N ALA A 233 16.01 19.52 12.54
CA ALA A 233 15.00 20.46 12.03
C ALA A 233 14.66 20.22 10.55
N ALA A 234 15.66 19.91 9.72
CA ALA A 234 15.45 19.67 8.29
C ALA A 234 14.65 18.38 8.06
N HIS A 235 14.88 17.34 8.88
CA HIS A 235 14.09 16.11 8.82
C HIS A 235 12.64 16.34 9.26
N ALA A 236 12.45 17.09 10.36
CA ALA A 236 11.12 17.45 10.85
C ALA A 236 10.32 18.27 9.82
N GLU A 237 10.97 19.24 9.17
CA GLU A 237 10.35 20.05 8.12
C GLU A 237 9.94 19.21 6.91
N ARG A 238 10.79 18.28 6.46
CA ARG A 238 10.43 17.36 5.35
C ARG A 238 9.22 16.50 5.69
N GLN A 239 9.16 15.96 6.92
CA GLN A 239 8.02 15.17 7.36
C GLN A 239 6.74 16.02 7.44
N ALA A 240 6.82 17.25 7.92
CA ALA A 240 5.68 18.17 7.95
C ALA A 240 5.15 18.45 6.53
N ARG A 241 6.04 18.78 5.59
CA ARG A 241 5.69 18.99 4.17
C ARG A 241 5.07 17.76 3.51
N ALA A 242 5.61 16.56 3.79
CA ALA A 242 5.04 15.31 3.28
C ALA A 242 3.63 15.07 3.84
N THR A 243 3.43 15.37 5.13
CA THR A 243 2.13 15.27 5.81
C THR A 243 1.11 16.24 5.21
N GLU A 244 1.49 17.51 5.03
CA GLU A 244 0.65 18.53 4.41
C GLU A 244 0.25 18.15 2.98
N ALA A 245 1.19 17.65 2.18
CA ALA A 245 0.92 17.17 0.82
C ALA A 245 -0.04 15.98 0.82
N ALA A 246 0.13 15.00 1.70
CA ALA A 246 -0.77 13.85 1.82
C ALA A 246 -2.18 14.27 2.24
N GLN A 247 -2.31 15.23 3.15
CA GLN A 247 -3.59 15.81 3.56
C GLN A 247 -4.29 16.55 2.40
N ALA A 248 -3.55 17.36 1.66
CA ALA A 248 -4.07 18.07 0.48
C ALA A 248 -4.55 17.10 -0.61
N ILE A 249 -3.79 16.04 -0.87
CA ILE A 249 -4.17 14.96 -1.80
C ILE A 249 -5.45 14.26 -1.33
N ALA A 250 -5.52 13.84 -0.07
CA ALA A 250 -6.71 13.18 0.47
C ALA A 250 -7.96 14.09 0.42
N GLN A 251 -7.79 15.37 0.69
CA GLN A 251 -8.86 16.37 0.61
C GLN A 251 -9.28 16.60 -0.85
N GLY A 252 -8.33 16.81 -1.75
CA GLY A 252 -8.60 17.06 -3.17
C GLY A 252 -9.28 15.88 -3.88
N LEU A 253 -8.95 14.63 -3.49
CA LEU A 253 -9.65 13.43 -3.96
C LEU A 253 -11.05 13.26 -3.33
N GLY A 254 -11.44 14.06 -2.34
CA GLY A 254 -12.62 13.77 -1.53
C GLY A 254 -12.54 12.37 -0.89
N TYR A 255 -11.32 11.96 -0.53
CA TYR A 255 -11.05 10.59 -0.07
C TYR A 255 -11.67 10.30 1.30
N HIS A 256 -12.19 9.09 1.46
CA HIS A 256 -12.62 8.54 2.75
C HIS A 256 -12.00 7.15 2.92
N GLY A 257 -11.57 6.83 4.12
CA GLY A 257 -10.80 5.61 4.42
C GLY A 257 -9.30 5.89 4.57
N VAL A 258 -8.49 4.85 4.42
CA VAL A 258 -7.03 4.92 4.51
C VAL A 258 -6.42 4.99 3.12
N LEU A 259 -5.51 5.94 2.93
CA LEU A 259 -4.63 6.00 1.75
C LEU A 259 -3.18 6.17 2.19
N CYS A 260 -2.28 5.86 1.27
CA CYS A 260 -0.85 6.12 1.43
C CYS A 260 -0.35 6.97 0.27
N VAL A 261 0.50 7.94 0.58
CA VAL A 261 1.24 8.71 -0.42
C VAL A 261 2.72 8.38 -0.28
N GLU A 262 3.34 7.96 -1.38
CA GLU A 262 4.76 7.67 -1.45
C GLU A 262 5.53 8.86 -2.03
N PHE A 263 6.68 9.16 -1.41
CA PHE A 263 7.51 10.29 -1.77
C PHE A 263 8.95 9.86 -1.99
N PHE A 264 9.58 10.51 -2.94
CA PHE A 264 11.04 10.52 -3.09
C PHE A 264 11.61 11.76 -2.39
N VAL A 265 12.60 11.52 -1.55
CA VAL A 265 13.47 12.58 -1.04
C VAL A 265 14.72 12.59 -1.92
N LEU A 266 14.99 13.72 -2.57
CA LEU A 266 16.11 13.85 -3.49
C LEU A 266 17.40 14.25 -2.75
N GLN A 267 18.54 14.10 -3.41
CA GLN A 267 19.87 14.43 -2.84
C GLN A 267 20.01 15.89 -2.42
N ASP A 268 19.26 16.80 -3.02
CA ASP A 268 19.20 18.23 -2.63
C ASP A 268 18.23 18.48 -1.46
N GLY A 269 17.59 17.42 -0.93
CA GLY A 269 16.60 17.49 0.15
C GLY A 269 15.20 17.84 -0.31
N SER A 270 14.95 18.05 -1.60
CA SER A 270 13.61 18.28 -2.13
C SER A 270 12.72 17.03 -2.04
N LEU A 271 11.41 17.27 -1.97
CA LEU A 271 10.41 16.25 -1.81
C LEU A 271 9.48 16.23 -3.04
N ILE A 272 9.31 15.07 -3.65
CA ILE A 272 8.39 14.87 -4.76
C ILE A 272 7.49 13.66 -4.50
N VAL A 273 6.23 13.73 -4.94
CA VAL A 273 5.30 12.59 -4.85
C VAL A 273 5.64 11.59 -5.96
N ASN A 274 5.78 10.34 -5.57
CA ASN A 274 5.93 9.21 -6.49
C ASN A 274 4.57 8.67 -6.93
N GLU A 275 3.77 8.14 -5.99
CA GLU A 275 2.45 7.57 -6.27
C GLU A 275 1.52 7.60 -5.06
N ILE A 276 0.24 7.36 -5.30
CA ILE A 276 -0.82 7.24 -4.28
C ILE A 276 -1.32 5.80 -4.27
N ALA A 277 -1.41 5.19 -3.10
CA ALA A 277 -2.13 3.92 -2.92
C ALA A 277 -3.48 4.21 -2.22
N PRO A 278 -4.63 4.05 -2.92
CA PRO A 278 -5.96 4.39 -2.37
C PRO A 278 -6.49 3.27 -1.45
N ARG A 279 -5.69 2.84 -0.49
CA ARG A 279 -5.92 1.70 0.42
C ARG A 279 -4.89 1.68 1.56
N PRO A 280 -5.09 0.84 2.59
CA PRO A 280 -4.00 0.48 3.50
C PRO A 280 -2.75 0.02 2.73
N HIS A 281 -1.58 0.38 3.21
CA HIS A 281 -0.34 0.18 2.46
C HIS A 281 0.66 -0.71 3.21
N ASN A 282 1.50 -1.41 2.46
CA ASN A 282 2.53 -2.30 3.02
C ASN A 282 3.49 -1.55 3.95
N SER A 283 3.91 -0.33 3.60
CA SER A 283 4.76 0.48 4.48
C SER A 283 4.10 0.89 5.80
N GLY A 284 2.77 0.80 5.88
CA GLY A 284 1.99 1.06 7.10
C GLY A 284 1.74 -0.19 7.97
N HIS A 285 2.29 -1.36 7.64
CA HIS A 285 2.03 -2.58 8.41
C HIS A 285 2.59 -2.50 9.83
N TYR A 286 3.68 -1.73 10.06
CA TYR A 286 4.20 -1.47 11.40
C TYR A 286 3.14 -0.93 12.36
N THR A 287 2.10 -0.25 11.85
CA THR A 287 1.05 0.33 12.67
C THR A 287 0.24 -0.70 13.45
N MET A 288 0.26 -1.97 13.04
CA MET A 288 -0.46 -3.06 13.72
C MET A 288 0.11 -3.33 15.11
N ASP A 289 1.42 -3.16 15.27
CA ASP A 289 2.10 -3.50 16.52
C ASP A 289 2.71 -2.29 17.23
N ALA A 290 2.95 -1.20 16.51
CA ALA A 290 3.69 -0.04 16.99
C ALA A 290 2.88 1.24 17.14
N CYS A 291 1.60 1.28 16.76
CA CYS A 291 0.72 2.42 16.95
C CYS A 291 -0.48 2.08 17.84
N VAL A 292 -1.11 3.11 18.44
CA VAL A 292 -2.32 2.94 19.25
C VAL A 292 -3.46 2.34 18.43
N THR A 293 -3.64 2.82 17.19
CA THR A 293 -4.64 2.30 16.25
C THR A 293 -3.93 1.91 14.97
N SER A 294 -4.21 0.73 14.42
CA SER A 294 -3.63 0.29 13.14
C SER A 294 -4.30 0.95 11.94
N GLN A 295 -3.63 0.98 10.80
CA GLN A 295 -4.22 1.44 9.54
C GLN A 295 -5.48 0.63 9.14
N PHE A 296 -5.53 -0.66 9.49
CA PHE A 296 -6.69 -1.51 9.18
C PHE A 296 -7.87 -1.21 10.10
N GLU A 297 -7.61 -0.92 11.36
CA GLU A 297 -8.65 -0.47 12.29
C GLU A 297 -9.18 0.92 11.91
N GLN A 298 -8.30 1.85 11.48
CA GLN A 298 -8.73 3.14 10.95
C GLN A 298 -9.64 2.98 9.72
N GLN A 299 -9.32 2.05 8.82
CA GLN A 299 -10.16 1.74 7.67
C GLN A 299 -11.55 1.27 8.12
N ALA A 300 -11.62 0.34 9.07
CA ALA A 300 -12.89 -0.14 9.61
C ALA A 300 -13.68 0.97 10.31
N ARG A 301 -13.02 1.82 11.12
CA ARG A 301 -13.65 2.97 11.79
C ARG A 301 -14.20 3.98 10.78
N ALA A 302 -13.43 4.33 9.76
CA ALA A 302 -13.87 5.25 8.71
C ALA A 302 -15.10 4.70 7.98
N MET A 303 -15.09 3.43 7.56
CA MET A 303 -16.24 2.78 6.91
C MET A 303 -17.48 2.77 7.78
N ALA A 304 -17.32 2.42 9.06
CA ALA A 304 -18.42 2.33 10.01
C ALA A 304 -18.94 3.71 10.48
N GLY A 305 -18.29 4.81 10.09
CA GLY A 305 -18.66 6.16 10.57
C GLY A 305 -18.33 6.39 12.03
N LEU A 306 -17.32 5.70 12.56
CA LEU A 306 -16.81 5.88 13.91
C LEU A 306 -15.74 6.96 13.95
N PRO A 307 -15.50 7.60 15.11
CA PRO A 307 -14.35 8.48 15.30
C PRO A 307 -13.04 7.76 14.98
N LEU A 308 -12.13 8.47 14.32
CA LEU A 308 -10.79 7.96 14.08
C LEU A 308 -10.02 7.84 15.40
N GLY A 309 -9.17 6.81 15.51
CA GLY A 309 -8.33 6.59 16.67
C GLY A 309 -7.01 7.36 16.60
N SER A 310 -6.26 7.42 17.72
CA SER A 310 -4.91 7.99 17.74
C SER A 310 -3.97 7.14 16.86
N THR A 311 -3.12 7.84 16.11
CA THR A 311 -2.04 7.25 15.30
C THR A 311 -0.69 7.29 16.01
N ASP A 312 -0.68 7.64 17.30
CA ASP A 312 0.55 7.79 18.08
C ASP A 312 1.40 6.53 18.04
N LEU A 313 2.69 6.73 17.83
CA LEU A 313 3.69 5.66 17.87
C LEU A 313 3.97 5.29 19.32
N LEU A 314 3.73 4.02 19.67
CA LEU A 314 3.99 3.47 21.00
C LEU A 314 5.48 3.27 21.27
N ALA A 315 6.20 2.84 20.22
CA ALA A 315 7.64 2.66 20.25
C ALA A 315 8.21 2.64 18.82
N PRO A 316 9.53 2.92 18.65
CA PRO A 316 10.19 2.77 17.36
C PRO A 316 10.03 1.37 16.78
N ALA A 317 9.82 1.29 15.47
CA ALA A 317 9.57 0.03 14.79
C ALA A 317 10.35 -0.09 13.48
N VAL A 318 10.73 -1.33 13.16
CA VAL A 318 11.26 -1.74 11.86
C VAL A 318 10.38 -2.87 11.34
N MET A 319 9.74 -2.68 10.22
CA MET A 319 8.98 -3.72 9.53
C MET A 319 9.82 -4.30 8.39
N LEU A 320 9.91 -5.62 8.35
CA LEU A 320 10.58 -6.40 7.31
C LEU A 320 9.53 -7.20 6.53
N ASN A 321 9.50 -7.05 5.20
CA ASN A 321 8.69 -7.93 4.37
C ASN A 321 9.30 -9.32 4.29
N ILE A 322 8.46 -10.34 4.38
CA ILE A 322 8.79 -11.73 4.15
C ILE A 322 8.39 -12.06 2.71
N LEU A 323 9.39 -12.22 1.85
CA LEU A 323 9.17 -12.64 0.48
C LEU A 323 9.24 -14.16 0.36
N GLY A 324 8.57 -14.72 -0.64
CA GLY A 324 8.59 -16.16 -0.90
C GLY A 324 9.97 -16.73 -1.19
N ASP A 325 10.95 -15.88 -1.41
CA ASP A 325 12.36 -16.24 -1.62
C ASP A 325 12.94 -17.05 -0.47
N ILE A 326 12.55 -16.76 0.78
CA ILE A 326 13.08 -17.48 1.95
C ILE A 326 12.64 -18.95 2.02
N TRP A 327 11.64 -19.36 1.24
CA TRP A 327 11.27 -20.77 1.09
C TRP A 327 12.21 -21.55 0.18
N TYR A 328 13.09 -20.84 -0.56
CA TYR A 328 14.01 -21.47 -1.50
C TYR A 328 15.44 -21.41 -0.95
N PRO A 329 15.96 -22.53 -0.42
CA PRO A 329 17.30 -22.57 0.18
C PRO A 329 18.45 -22.36 -0.82
N SER A 330 18.14 -22.45 -2.13
CA SER A 330 19.08 -22.18 -3.22
C SER A 330 18.51 -21.10 -4.15
N ALA A 331 19.36 -20.17 -4.59
CA ALA A 331 18.97 -19.10 -5.52
C ALA A 331 18.49 -19.66 -6.88
N THR A 332 18.95 -20.83 -7.29
CA THR A 332 18.66 -21.44 -8.60
C THR A 332 17.82 -22.70 -8.55
N GLY A 333 17.51 -23.22 -7.34
CA GLY A 333 16.73 -24.45 -7.17
C GLY A 333 15.25 -24.18 -6.91
N ASP A 334 14.38 -25.11 -7.32
CA ASP A 334 12.92 -25.04 -7.12
C ASP A 334 12.43 -25.77 -5.86
N ALA A 335 13.33 -26.47 -5.14
CA ALA A 335 12.97 -27.15 -3.91
C ALA A 335 12.60 -26.13 -2.82
N GLN A 336 11.39 -26.27 -2.29
CA GLN A 336 10.89 -25.42 -1.22
C GLN A 336 11.10 -26.07 0.15
N ARG A 337 11.35 -25.26 1.14
CA ARG A 337 11.43 -25.62 2.54
C ARG A 337 10.74 -24.57 3.40
N GLU A 338 9.95 -25.02 4.37
CA GLU A 338 9.34 -24.11 5.35
C GLU A 338 10.43 -23.37 6.15
N PRO A 339 10.37 -22.03 6.25
CA PRO A 339 11.29 -21.27 7.09
C PRO A 339 11.22 -21.63 8.57
N ASP A 340 12.31 -21.39 9.29
CA ASP A 340 12.36 -21.61 10.74
C ASP A 340 11.70 -20.44 11.50
N TRP A 341 10.39 -20.54 11.69
CA TRP A 341 9.62 -19.52 12.41
C TRP A 341 9.98 -19.44 13.89
N ALA A 342 10.46 -20.54 14.50
CA ALA A 342 10.88 -20.53 15.89
C ALA A 342 12.13 -19.66 16.06
N ALA A 343 13.08 -19.71 15.13
CA ALA A 343 14.24 -18.84 15.13
C ALA A 343 13.85 -17.36 14.99
N ALA A 344 12.88 -17.04 14.11
CA ALA A 344 12.37 -15.69 13.97
C ALA A 344 11.70 -15.18 15.26
N LEU A 345 10.91 -16.02 15.92
CA LEU A 345 10.20 -15.69 17.16
C LEU A 345 11.07 -15.76 18.41
N ALA A 346 12.32 -16.26 18.30
CA ALA A 346 13.30 -16.19 19.38
C ALA A 346 13.79 -14.73 19.62
N VAL A 347 13.56 -13.81 18.71
CA VAL A 347 13.76 -12.37 18.92
C VAL A 347 12.56 -11.81 19.67
N PRO A 348 12.69 -11.42 20.97
CA PRO A 348 11.53 -11.09 21.81
C PRO A 348 10.72 -9.88 21.34
N THR A 349 11.33 -9.00 20.55
CA THR A 349 10.74 -7.78 20.00
C THR A 349 10.00 -8.02 18.67
N ALA A 350 10.08 -9.26 18.11
CA ALA A 350 9.51 -9.61 16.82
C ALA A 350 8.02 -9.96 16.91
N LYS A 351 7.25 -9.40 15.98
CA LYS A 351 5.84 -9.69 15.74
C LYS A 351 5.69 -10.25 14.33
N LEU A 352 5.35 -11.53 14.22
CA LEU A 352 5.24 -12.23 12.94
C LEU A 352 3.80 -12.20 12.42
N HIS A 353 3.63 -11.81 11.17
CA HIS A 353 2.35 -11.80 10.46
C HIS A 353 2.47 -12.56 9.13
N LEU A 354 1.92 -13.76 9.06
CA LEU A 354 1.84 -14.54 7.83
C LEU A 354 0.49 -14.34 7.15
N TYR A 355 0.50 -14.21 5.83
CA TYR A 355 -0.70 -13.83 5.07
C TYR A 355 -1.61 -15.00 4.70
N GLY A 356 -1.20 -16.26 4.98
CA GLY A 356 -1.98 -17.44 4.65
C GLY A 356 -2.03 -17.79 3.17
N LYS A 357 -1.07 -17.32 2.38
CA LYS A 357 -0.94 -17.69 0.96
C LYS A 357 -0.40 -19.11 0.83
N ARG A 358 -1.04 -19.96 0.02
CA ARG A 358 -0.69 -21.37 -0.14
C ARG A 358 0.69 -21.57 -0.76
N GLU A 359 1.01 -20.81 -1.81
CA GLU A 359 2.22 -21.01 -2.59
C GLU A 359 3.21 -19.88 -2.34
N ALA A 360 4.38 -20.21 -1.86
CA ALA A 360 5.50 -19.31 -1.88
C ALA A 360 6.04 -19.22 -3.32
N ARG A 361 6.21 -17.98 -3.81
CA ARG A 361 6.85 -17.68 -5.09
C ARG A 361 7.88 -16.58 -4.87
N ARG A 362 9.01 -16.64 -5.60
CA ARG A 362 10.03 -15.59 -5.51
C ARG A 362 9.42 -14.21 -5.76
N GLY A 363 9.81 -13.23 -4.96
CA GLY A 363 9.28 -11.87 -5.00
C GLY A 363 7.85 -11.70 -4.47
N ARG A 364 7.11 -12.80 -4.15
CA ARG A 364 5.76 -12.70 -3.60
C ARG A 364 5.80 -12.40 -2.11
N LYS A 365 5.14 -11.33 -1.69
CA LYS A 365 4.97 -10.99 -0.27
C LYS A 365 4.12 -12.06 0.43
N MET A 366 4.74 -12.81 1.34
CA MET A 366 4.13 -13.94 2.08
C MET A 366 3.76 -13.57 3.51
N GLY A 367 4.39 -12.54 4.05
CA GLY A 367 4.20 -12.06 5.40
C GLY A 367 5.01 -10.81 5.68
N HIS A 368 5.05 -10.39 6.93
CA HIS A 368 5.99 -9.40 7.44
C HIS A 368 6.33 -9.71 8.90
N VAL A 369 7.45 -9.17 9.35
CA VAL A 369 7.82 -9.11 10.77
C VAL A 369 7.94 -7.65 11.15
N THR A 370 7.29 -7.25 12.23
CA THR A 370 7.50 -5.94 12.87
C THR A 370 8.34 -6.12 14.12
N ILE A 371 9.46 -5.42 14.18
CA ILE A 371 10.31 -5.32 15.38
C ILE A 371 9.93 -4.04 16.10
N VAL A 372 9.52 -4.15 17.36
CA VAL A 372 9.14 -3.00 18.20
C VAL A 372 10.07 -2.96 19.41
N ALA A 373 10.85 -1.90 19.58
CA ALA A 373 11.85 -1.80 20.63
C ALA A 373 11.89 -0.41 21.28
N ALA A 374 12.56 -0.31 22.43
CA ALA A 374 12.65 0.95 23.19
C ALA A 374 13.40 2.05 22.43
N SER A 375 14.25 1.69 21.49
CA SER A 375 14.97 2.63 20.63
C SER A 375 15.03 2.14 19.18
N LEU A 376 15.16 3.09 18.23
CA LEU A 376 15.35 2.73 16.83
C LEU A 376 16.62 1.90 16.60
N ARG A 377 17.69 2.19 17.34
CA ARG A 377 18.95 1.44 17.24
C ARG A 377 18.76 -0.03 17.63
N GLU A 378 18.00 -0.29 18.68
CA GLU A 378 17.68 -1.64 19.12
C GLU A 378 16.79 -2.35 18.08
N ALA A 379 15.71 -1.70 17.63
CA ALA A 379 14.85 -2.26 16.58
C ALA A 379 15.63 -2.61 15.30
N GLN A 380 16.58 -1.77 14.90
CA GLN A 380 17.45 -2.05 13.74
C GLN A 380 18.42 -3.21 14.00
N ALA A 381 19.00 -3.30 15.19
CA ALA A 381 19.89 -4.40 15.54
C ALA A 381 19.17 -5.74 15.52
N ASP A 382 17.96 -5.81 16.12
CA ASP A 382 17.13 -7.01 16.13
C ASP A 382 16.65 -7.39 14.73
N ALA A 383 16.29 -6.39 13.90
CA ALA A 383 15.93 -6.61 12.50
C ALA A 383 17.10 -7.20 11.70
N CYS A 384 18.33 -6.74 11.95
CA CYS A 384 19.53 -7.32 11.33
C CYS A 384 19.74 -8.78 11.70
N LEU A 385 19.46 -9.17 12.94
CA LEU A 385 19.57 -10.57 13.36
C LEU A 385 18.65 -11.48 12.54
N LEU A 386 17.42 -11.03 12.27
CA LEU A 386 16.48 -11.78 11.42
C LEU A 386 16.91 -11.85 9.96
N TYR A 387 17.53 -10.79 9.45
CA TYR A 387 17.94 -10.70 8.06
C TYR A 387 19.23 -11.47 7.75
N THR A 388 20.11 -11.59 8.75
CA THR A 388 21.44 -12.20 8.65
C THR A 388 21.55 -13.55 9.34
N SER A 389 20.47 -14.03 10.00
CA SER A 389 20.47 -15.38 10.59
C SER A 389 20.80 -16.39 9.52
N PRO A 390 21.98 -17.06 9.60
CA PRO A 390 22.37 -18.03 8.58
C PRO A 390 21.32 -19.12 8.54
N SER A 391 20.94 -19.53 7.32
CA SER A 391 20.25 -20.80 7.15
C SER A 391 21.02 -21.88 7.94
N PRO A 392 20.35 -22.84 8.60
CA PRO A 392 21.02 -23.88 9.41
C PRO A 392 22.12 -24.68 8.71
N ARG A 393 22.42 -24.40 7.43
CA ARG A 393 23.53 -24.98 6.69
C ARG A 393 24.89 -24.36 6.99
N ASP A 394 24.94 -23.09 7.42
CA ASP A 394 26.22 -22.41 7.67
C ASP A 394 26.83 -22.79 9.03
N GLN A 395 26.04 -23.44 9.91
CA GLN A 395 26.50 -23.91 11.22
C GLN A 395 27.09 -25.35 11.22
N ARG A 396 27.14 -26.05 10.08
CA ARG A 396 27.74 -27.38 9.95
C ARG A 396 29.08 -27.40 9.23
N GLY A 397 29.80 -26.31 9.26
CA GLY A 397 31.12 -26.18 8.65
C GLY A 397 32.14 -25.58 9.61
N SER A 398 32.34 -26.23 10.77
CA SER A 398 33.52 -26.03 11.62
C SER A 398 33.82 -27.30 12.38
#